data_55ee6e12de3f6364a4545d2d09bd7f9c
#
_entry.id   55ee6e12de3f6364a4545d2d09bd7f9c
#
_cell.length_a   1.000
_cell.length_b   1.000
_cell.length_c   1.000
_cell.angle_alpha   90.00
_cell.angle_beta   90.00
_cell.angle_gamma   90.00
#
_symmetry.space_group_name_H-M   'P 1'
#
loop_
_entity.id
_entity.type
_entity.pdbx_description
1 polymer ?
#
loop_
_entity_poly.entity_id
_entity_poly.type
_entity_poly.pdbx_seq_one_letter_code
_entity_poly.pdbx_strand_id
1 'polypeptide(L)'
;MTPSFRPAWRAALALVAAAAAAQQVEPFEEPPISYSATPAKDVATAINARFQAQADEIRSLPAKKRLKWLLDELGIPAESQLLVFSKTSLQRDLINPETPRVLYFSDEAYVGWSVTGSFEVAVFDEKLGATFYLFDQHAAKDEPLLVRSGDCLLCHSRYEHTPSLRTRSVFPDANGEPLSGSGGSNIAPSTPLAERWGGWYLTGTRDPLEHRANLVGKKVED
;
A
#
# COMPACT_ATOMS: atom_id res chain seq x y z
N MET A 1 -27.89 -63.94 49.88
CA MET A 1 -28.74 -63.09 49.06
C MET A 1 -28.16 -61.66 49.08
N THR A 2 -27.39 -61.36 48.11
CA THR A 2 -26.75 -60.01 47.97
C THR A 2 -27.27 -59.33 46.70
N PRO A 3 -27.87 -58.18 46.75
CA PRO A 3 -28.32 -57.51 45.56
C PRO A 3 -27.15 -56.78 44.86
N SER A 4 -26.97 -57.04 43.57
CA SER A 4 -26.01 -56.42 42.72
C SER A 4 -26.47 -55.03 42.31
N PHE A 5 -25.71 -54.00 42.66
CA PHE A 5 -25.88 -52.65 42.16
C PHE A 5 -25.20 -52.49 40.76
N ARG A 6 -26.01 -52.13 39.75
CA ARG A 6 -25.53 -51.72 38.45
C ARG A 6 -25.41 -50.19 38.41
N PRO A 7 -24.24 -49.62 38.11
CA PRO A 7 -24.16 -48.18 37.90
C PRO A 7 -24.64 -47.84 36.49
N ALA A 8 -25.61 -46.93 36.41
CA ALA A 8 -26.08 -46.33 35.16
C ALA A 8 -25.06 -45.32 34.68
N TRP A 9 -24.40 -45.60 33.56
CA TRP A 9 -23.56 -44.65 32.84
C TRP A 9 -24.46 -43.67 32.12
N ARG A 10 -24.52 -42.43 32.61
CA ARG A 10 -25.10 -41.32 31.89
C ARG A 10 -24.08 -40.84 30.85
N ALA A 11 -24.33 -41.12 29.59
CA ALA A 11 -23.60 -40.51 28.47
C ALA A 11 -23.98 -39.04 28.41
N ALA A 12 -23.05 -38.15 28.82
CA ALA A 12 -23.15 -36.73 28.57
C ALA A 12 -22.72 -36.47 27.11
N LEU A 13 -23.67 -36.19 26.23
CA LEU A 13 -23.39 -35.63 24.92
C LEU A 13 -22.94 -34.18 25.14
N ALA A 14 -21.64 -33.93 24.96
CA ALA A 14 -21.11 -32.57 24.82
C ALA A 14 -21.42 -32.07 23.40
N LEU A 15 -22.40 -31.20 23.26
CA LEU A 15 -22.57 -30.39 22.03
C LEU A 15 -21.42 -29.40 21.98
N VAL A 16 -20.44 -29.66 21.14
CA VAL A 16 -19.46 -28.68 20.71
C VAL A 16 -20.14 -27.79 19.68
N ALA A 17 -20.69 -26.67 20.12
CA ALA A 17 -21.08 -25.60 19.20
C ALA A 17 -19.82 -24.97 18.61
N ALA A 18 -19.46 -25.38 17.40
CA ALA A 18 -18.48 -24.67 16.60
C ALA A 18 -19.10 -23.31 16.23
N ALA A 19 -18.77 -22.27 16.97
CA ALA A 19 -19.00 -20.89 16.54
C ALA A 19 -18.13 -20.67 15.31
N ALA A 20 -18.71 -20.80 14.12
CA ALA A 20 -18.11 -20.24 12.91
C ALA A 20 -18.05 -18.73 13.12
N ALA A 21 -16.86 -18.20 13.44
CA ALA A 21 -16.63 -16.79 13.36
C ALA A 21 -16.88 -16.39 11.90
N ALA A 22 -17.98 -15.71 11.64
CA ALA A 22 -18.24 -15.12 10.34
C ALA A 22 -17.09 -14.13 10.11
N GLN A 23 -16.16 -14.47 9.22
CA GLN A 23 -15.17 -13.53 8.76
C GLN A 23 -15.93 -12.36 8.14
N GLN A 24 -15.76 -11.17 8.70
CA GLN A 24 -16.32 -9.97 8.09
C GLN A 24 -15.69 -9.84 6.71
N VAL A 25 -16.52 -9.88 5.68
CA VAL A 25 -16.08 -9.61 4.32
C VAL A 25 -15.77 -8.13 4.24
N GLU A 26 -14.60 -7.80 3.71
CA GLU A 26 -14.22 -6.39 3.52
C GLU A 26 -15.18 -5.73 2.53
N PRO A 27 -15.62 -4.47 2.75
CA PRO A 27 -16.63 -3.82 1.91
C PRO A 27 -16.30 -3.81 0.42
N PHE A 28 -15.02 -3.74 0.05
CA PHE A 28 -14.58 -3.77 -1.34
C PHE A 28 -14.67 -5.16 -1.99
N GLU A 29 -14.84 -6.23 -1.19
CA GLU A 29 -15.08 -7.58 -1.69
C GLU A 29 -16.57 -7.88 -1.89
N GLU A 30 -17.46 -6.99 -1.48
CA GLU A 30 -18.89 -7.13 -1.72
C GLU A 30 -19.29 -6.71 -3.14
N PRO A 31 -20.38 -7.30 -3.71
CA PRO A 31 -20.94 -6.81 -4.94
C PRO A 31 -21.43 -5.34 -4.83
N PRO A 32 -21.28 -4.53 -5.87
CA PRO A 32 -20.90 -4.87 -7.25
C PRO A 32 -19.40 -4.87 -7.53
N ILE A 33 -18.56 -4.48 -6.57
CA ILE A 33 -17.10 -4.33 -6.77
C ILE A 33 -16.44 -5.70 -6.87
N SER A 34 -16.55 -6.55 -5.81
CA SER A 34 -15.92 -7.87 -5.71
C SER A 34 -14.45 -7.79 -6.14
N TYR A 35 -13.67 -6.94 -5.48
CA TYR A 35 -12.37 -6.45 -5.93
C TYR A 35 -11.41 -7.56 -6.36
N SER A 36 -11.22 -8.58 -5.50
CA SER A 36 -10.27 -9.65 -5.78
C SER A 36 -10.76 -10.58 -6.91
N ALA A 37 -12.07 -10.76 -7.04
CA ALA A 37 -12.66 -11.63 -8.06
C ALA A 37 -12.83 -10.95 -9.42
N THR A 38 -12.85 -9.62 -9.47
CA THR A 38 -13.03 -8.86 -10.71
C THR A 38 -11.69 -8.67 -11.41
N PRO A 39 -11.53 -9.12 -12.67
CA PRO A 39 -10.36 -8.82 -13.47
C PRO A 39 -10.23 -7.33 -13.70
N ALA A 40 -9.07 -6.77 -13.43
CA ALA A 40 -8.80 -5.36 -13.69
C ALA A 40 -8.66 -5.09 -15.20
N LYS A 41 -9.11 -3.91 -15.62
CA LYS A 41 -9.02 -3.41 -17.00
C LYS A 41 -8.37 -2.02 -16.99
N ASP A 42 -7.13 -1.97 -16.58
CA ASP A 42 -6.35 -0.76 -16.39
C ASP A 42 -5.07 -0.76 -17.22
N VAL A 43 -4.32 0.33 -17.16
CA VAL A 43 -3.06 0.48 -17.91
C VAL A 43 -2.00 -0.56 -17.52
N ALA A 44 -1.98 -1.02 -16.26
CA ALA A 44 -1.02 -2.04 -15.81
C ALA A 44 -1.27 -3.38 -16.48
N THR A 45 -2.53 -3.79 -16.61
CA THR A 45 -2.91 -5.01 -17.35
C THR A 45 -2.61 -4.90 -18.85
N ALA A 46 -2.77 -3.71 -19.43
CA ALA A 46 -2.39 -3.46 -20.83
C ALA A 46 -0.87 -3.55 -21.04
N ILE A 47 -0.07 -3.00 -20.10
CA ILE A 47 1.40 -3.13 -20.10
C ILE A 47 1.81 -4.59 -20.02
N ASN A 48 1.24 -5.37 -19.11
CA ASN A 48 1.51 -6.80 -19.00
C ASN A 48 1.25 -7.53 -20.31
N ALA A 49 0.09 -7.31 -20.93
CA ALA A 49 -0.26 -7.96 -22.20
C ALA A 49 0.71 -7.58 -23.32
N ARG A 50 1.13 -6.30 -23.39
CA ARG A 50 2.02 -5.80 -24.44
C ARG A 50 3.46 -6.30 -24.31
N PHE A 51 3.96 -6.43 -23.11
CA PHE A 51 5.37 -6.72 -22.84
C PHE A 51 5.66 -8.12 -22.28
N GLN A 52 4.68 -9.02 -22.31
CA GLN A 52 4.88 -10.38 -21.77
C GLN A 52 6.09 -11.10 -22.36
N ALA A 53 6.32 -10.98 -23.67
CA ALA A 53 7.44 -11.61 -24.33
C ALA A 53 8.81 -10.99 -23.99
N GLN A 54 8.85 -9.72 -23.55
CA GLN A 54 10.05 -8.98 -23.16
C GLN A 54 10.23 -8.90 -21.63
N ALA A 55 9.39 -9.57 -20.87
CA ALA A 55 9.35 -9.42 -19.41
C ALA A 55 10.71 -9.67 -18.75
N ASP A 56 11.43 -10.74 -19.14
CA ASP A 56 12.73 -11.06 -18.58
C ASP A 56 13.81 -10.04 -18.96
N GLU A 57 13.76 -9.52 -20.20
CA GLU A 57 14.68 -8.47 -20.65
C GLU A 57 14.47 -7.20 -19.82
N ILE A 58 13.21 -6.78 -19.64
CA ILE A 58 12.86 -5.59 -18.87
C ILE A 58 13.26 -5.75 -17.39
N ARG A 59 13.03 -6.93 -16.78
CA ARG A 59 13.48 -7.21 -15.41
C ARG A 59 15.00 -7.15 -15.26
N SER A 60 15.75 -7.53 -16.28
CA SER A 60 17.22 -7.52 -16.27
C SER A 60 17.82 -6.11 -16.39
N LEU A 61 17.04 -5.10 -16.76
CA LEU A 61 17.53 -3.73 -16.86
C LEU A 61 18.03 -3.23 -15.49
N PRO A 62 19.08 -2.39 -15.48
CA PRO A 62 19.48 -1.66 -14.27
C PRO A 62 18.29 -0.86 -13.68
N ALA A 63 18.19 -0.79 -12.36
CA ALA A 63 17.02 -0.22 -11.65
C ALA A 63 16.58 1.15 -12.19
N LYS A 64 17.51 2.08 -12.45
CA LYS A 64 17.17 3.39 -13.02
C LYS A 64 16.63 3.33 -14.45
N LYS A 65 17.08 2.38 -15.27
CA LYS A 65 16.55 2.19 -16.62
C LYS A 65 15.17 1.55 -16.57
N ARG A 66 14.97 0.62 -15.67
CA ARG A 66 13.70 -0.03 -15.41
C ARG A 66 12.66 0.97 -14.89
N LEU A 67 13.06 1.85 -13.95
CA LEU A 67 12.22 2.95 -13.49
C LEU A 67 11.83 3.87 -14.65
N LYS A 68 12.82 4.32 -15.44
CA LYS A 68 12.52 5.18 -16.59
C LYS A 68 11.56 4.51 -17.57
N TRP A 69 11.78 3.25 -17.92
CA TRP A 69 10.89 2.48 -18.77
C TRP A 69 9.46 2.45 -18.20
N LEU A 70 9.32 2.17 -16.91
CA LEU A 70 8.01 2.11 -16.25
C LEU A 70 7.30 3.47 -16.24
N LEU A 71 8.03 4.55 -15.99
CA LEU A 71 7.46 5.91 -16.02
C LEU A 71 7.01 6.29 -17.43
N ASP A 72 7.82 5.98 -18.45
CA ASP A 72 7.48 6.23 -19.85
C ASP A 72 6.20 5.47 -20.26
N GLU A 73 6.06 4.19 -19.87
CA GLU A 73 4.90 3.37 -20.18
C GLU A 73 3.62 3.80 -19.46
N LEU A 74 3.76 4.39 -18.28
CA LEU A 74 2.64 4.92 -17.50
C LEU A 74 2.35 6.40 -17.79
N GLY A 75 3.13 7.05 -18.67
CA GLY A 75 2.95 8.48 -18.97
C GLY A 75 3.24 9.40 -17.78
N ILE A 76 4.16 8.99 -16.90
CA ILE A 76 4.50 9.76 -15.69
C ILE A 76 5.75 10.60 -15.94
N PRO A 77 5.69 11.94 -15.79
CA PRO A 77 6.87 12.80 -15.91
C PRO A 77 7.83 12.56 -14.74
N ALA A 78 9.12 12.42 -15.06
CA ALA A 78 10.16 12.21 -14.03
C ALA A 78 10.28 13.41 -13.08
N GLU A 79 9.88 14.60 -13.53
CA GLU A 79 9.87 15.85 -12.77
C GLU A 79 8.82 15.89 -11.66
N SER A 80 7.83 14.97 -11.68
CA SER A 80 6.81 14.85 -10.64
C SER A 80 7.35 14.36 -9.30
N GLN A 81 8.64 14.08 -9.22
CA GLN A 81 9.31 13.47 -8.10
C GLN A 81 9.05 14.16 -6.75
N LEU A 82 8.58 13.37 -5.78
CA LEU A 82 8.46 13.73 -4.37
C LEU A 82 9.19 12.69 -3.51
N LEU A 83 9.67 13.11 -2.32
CA LEU A 83 10.39 12.24 -1.40
C LEU A 83 9.61 12.07 -0.10
N VAL A 84 9.47 10.81 0.35
CA VAL A 84 8.81 10.43 1.60
C VAL A 84 9.80 9.65 2.45
N PHE A 85 10.13 10.17 3.63
CA PHE A 85 11.08 9.54 4.55
C PHE A 85 10.40 8.84 5.74
N SER A 86 9.09 9.02 5.90
CA SER A 86 8.33 8.25 6.89
C SER A 86 8.06 6.82 6.42
N LYS A 87 8.15 5.87 7.35
CA LYS A 87 7.96 4.43 7.10
C LYS A 87 6.47 4.06 6.95
N THR A 88 5.83 4.56 5.91
CA THR A 88 4.39 4.41 5.63
C THR A 88 4.08 3.56 4.39
N SER A 89 5.02 2.76 3.91
CA SER A 89 4.87 1.82 2.79
C SER A 89 4.95 0.38 3.26
N LEU A 90 4.56 -0.59 2.43
CA LEU A 90 4.82 -2.02 2.67
C LEU A 90 6.31 -2.31 2.81
N GLN A 91 7.16 -1.57 2.09
CA GLN A 91 8.62 -1.71 2.11
C GLN A 91 9.27 -0.76 3.15
N ARG A 92 8.60 -0.56 4.27
CA ARG A 92 8.99 0.39 5.33
C ARG A 92 10.43 0.25 5.82
N ASP A 93 10.96 -0.98 5.84
CA ASP A 93 12.30 -1.26 6.34
C ASP A 93 13.42 -0.69 5.45
N LEU A 94 13.11 -0.36 4.20
CA LEU A 94 14.01 0.29 3.25
C LEU A 94 13.98 1.82 3.32
N ILE A 95 13.07 2.39 4.14
CA ILE A 95 12.78 3.82 4.16
C ILE A 95 13.30 4.45 5.45
N ASN A 96 14.03 5.53 5.32
CA ASN A 96 14.44 6.40 6.42
C ASN A 96 14.81 7.79 5.86
N PRO A 97 15.16 8.79 6.70
CA PRO A 97 15.54 10.11 6.22
C PRO A 97 16.73 10.16 5.26
N GLU A 98 17.66 9.21 5.32
CA GLU A 98 18.82 9.12 4.43
C GLU A 98 18.51 8.38 3.13
N THR A 99 17.56 7.45 3.17
CA THR A 99 17.09 6.67 2.03
C THR A 99 15.57 6.79 1.88
N PRO A 100 15.07 7.98 1.52
CA PRO A 100 13.63 8.20 1.37
C PRO A 100 13.07 7.42 0.18
N ARG A 101 11.80 7.05 0.29
CA ARG A 101 11.01 6.56 -0.84
C ARG A 101 10.76 7.70 -1.82
N VAL A 102 10.97 7.44 -3.09
CA VAL A 102 10.62 8.36 -4.17
C VAL A 102 9.23 8.05 -4.68
N LEU A 103 8.40 9.06 -4.87
CA LEU A 103 7.11 8.96 -5.54
C LEU A 103 7.13 9.76 -6.83
N TYR A 104 6.64 9.15 -7.91
CA TYR A 104 6.37 9.80 -9.19
C TYR A 104 4.88 9.68 -9.47
N PHE A 105 4.28 10.67 -10.11
CA PHE A 105 2.85 10.68 -10.34
C PHE A 105 2.43 11.46 -11.58
N SER A 106 1.28 11.08 -12.10
CA SER A 106 0.46 11.82 -13.05
C SER A 106 -0.98 11.86 -12.53
N ASP A 107 -1.91 12.34 -13.33
CA ASP A 107 -3.33 12.33 -12.97
C ASP A 107 -3.89 10.91 -12.87
N GLU A 108 -3.29 9.93 -13.55
CA GLU A 108 -3.83 8.59 -13.70
C GLU A 108 -2.98 7.47 -13.11
N ALA A 109 -1.73 7.75 -12.73
CA ALA A 109 -0.79 6.73 -12.27
C ALA A 109 0.21 7.24 -11.24
N TYR A 110 0.66 6.33 -10.37
CA TYR A 110 1.65 6.59 -9.33
C TYR A 110 2.68 5.48 -9.28
N VAL A 111 3.94 5.83 -9.13
CA VAL A 111 5.04 4.88 -8.91
C VAL A 111 5.81 5.27 -7.66
N GLY A 112 5.86 4.35 -6.69
CA GLY A 112 6.71 4.47 -5.51
C GLY A 112 7.93 3.58 -5.64
N TRP A 113 9.11 4.09 -5.28
CA TRP A 113 10.35 3.32 -5.28
C TRP A 113 11.21 3.62 -4.06
N SER A 114 11.58 2.57 -3.35
CA SER A 114 12.64 2.58 -2.35
C SER A 114 13.88 1.91 -2.93
N VAL A 115 15.06 2.46 -2.65
CA VAL A 115 16.33 1.89 -3.18
C VAL A 115 16.42 0.41 -2.80
N THR A 116 16.76 -0.44 -3.77
CA THR A 116 16.80 -1.91 -3.69
C THR A 116 15.44 -2.62 -3.59
N GLY A 117 14.35 -1.89 -3.41
CA GLY A 117 13.00 -2.46 -3.34
C GLY A 117 12.32 -2.62 -4.71
N SER A 118 11.16 -3.26 -4.68
CA SER A 118 10.25 -3.34 -5.83
C SER A 118 9.63 -1.97 -6.12
N PHE A 119 9.20 -1.73 -7.36
CA PHE A 119 8.37 -0.57 -7.65
C PHE A 119 6.92 -0.86 -7.22
N GLU A 120 6.35 0.04 -6.45
CA GLU A 120 4.94 0.04 -6.07
C GLU A 120 4.18 0.90 -7.07
N VAL A 121 3.20 0.33 -7.75
CA VAL A 121 2.44 1.01 -8.80
C VAL A 121 0.98 1.10 -8.38
N ALA A 122 0.39 2.27 -8.52
CA ALA A 122 -1.05 2.44 -8.38
C ALA A 122 -1.60 3.10 -9.66
N VAL A 123 -2.66 2.53 -10.19
CA VAL A 123 -3.39 3.01 -11.37
C VAL A 123 -4.89 2.94 -11.09
N PHE A 124 -5.74 3.34 -12.04
CA PHE A 124 -7.18 3.35 -11.84
C PHE A 124 -7.90 2.44 -12.83
N ASP A 125 -8.88 1.75 -12.32
CA ASP A 125 -9.85 0.96 -13.06
C ASP A 125 -11.25 1.57 -12.85
N GLU A 126 -12.05 1.69 -13.89
CA GLU A 126 -13.38 2.33 -13.81
C GLU A 126 -14.33 1.65 -12.81
N LYS A 127 -14.22 0.34 -12.65
CA LYS A 127 -15.06 -0.44 -11.74
C LYS A 127 -14.45 -0.60 -10.36
N LEU A 128 -13.14 -0.84 -10.30
CA LEU A 128 -12.43 -1.23 -9.07
C LEU A 128 -11.91 -0.02 -8.29
N GLY A 129 -11.84 1.17 -8.89
CA GLY A 129 -11.15 2.31 -8.32
C GLY A 129 -9.63 2.15 -8.42
N ALA A 130 -8.89 2.49 -7.36
CA ALA A 130 -7.44 2.31 -7.37
C ALA A 130 -7.05 0.83 -7.35
N THR A 131 -6.20 0.45 -8.28
CA THR A 131 -5.61 -0.88 -8.39
C THR A 131 -4.10 -0.80 -8.14
N PHE A 132 -3.57 -1.79 -7.42
CA PHE A 132 -2.21 -1.75 -6.91
C PHE A 132 -1.40 -2.94 -7.42
N TYR A 133 -0.17 -2.65 -7.83
CA TYR A 133 0.73 -3.64 -8.41
C TYR A 133 2.13 -3.50 -7.82
N LEU A 134 2.85 -4.60 -7.84
CA LEU A 134 4.29 -4.64 -7.58
C LEU A 134 5.03 -5.03 -8.85
N PHE A 135 6.09 -4.29 -9.17
CA PHE A 135 7.06 -4.70 -10.16
C PHE A 135 8.29 -5.23 -9.41
N ASP A 136 8.33 -6.54 -9.23
CA ASP A 136 9.45 -7.22 -8.60
C ASP A 136 10.44 -7.70 -9.66
N GLN A 137 11.69 -7.24 -9.54
CA GLN A 137 12.77 -7.69 -10.41
C GLN A 137 13.16 -9.16 -10.19
N HIS A 138 12.78 -9.74 -9.06
CA HIS A 138 13.06 -11.12 -8.68
C HIS A 138 11.88 -12.06 -8.89
N ALA A 139 10.79 -11.56 -9.48
CA ALA A 139 9.62 -12.37 -9.83
C ALA A 139 10.00 -13.54 -10.78
N ALA A 140 9.23 -14.61 -10.71
CA ALA A 140 9.44 -15.77 -11.60
C ALA A 140 9.26 -15.38 -13.09
N LYS A 141 9.89 -16.13 -13.98
CA LYS A 141 9.91 -15.81 -15.43
C LYS A 141 8.53 -15.79 -16.08
N ASP A 142 7.62 -16.62 -15.59
CA ASP A 142 6.25 -16.77 -16.07
C ASP A 142 5.26 -15.78 -15.42
N GLU A 143 5.71 -15.04 -14.40
CA GLU A 143 4.90 -14.00 -13.80
C GLU A 143 4.80 -12.75 -14.68
N PRO A 144 3.66 -12.01 -14.62
CA PRO A 144 3.55 -10.73 -15.30
C PRO A 144 4.53 -9.70 -14.73
N LEU A 145 4.87 -8.67 -15.51
CA LEU A 145 5.75 -7.58 -15.04
C LEU A 145 5.18 -6.85 -13.82
N LEU A 146 3.89 -6.59 -13.86
CA LEU A 146 3.15 -5.92 -12.81
C LEU A 146 2.19 -6.92 -12.17
N VAL A 147 2.53 -7.39 -10.97
CA VAL A 147 1.72 -8.35 -10.21
C VAL A 147 0.76 -7.61 -9.31
N ARG A 148 -0.53 -7.86 -9.46
CA ARG A 148 -1.55 -7.23 -8.61
C ARG A 148 -1.37 -7.64 -7.15
N SER A 149 -1.32 -6.67 -6.25
CA SER A 149 -1.10 -6.90 -4.81
C SER A 149 -2.33 -6.52 -3.99
N GLY A 150 -2.85 -7.48 -3.23
CA GLY A 150 -3.90 -7.25 -2.24
C GLY A 150 -3.40 -6.61 -0.94
N ASP A 151 -2.11 -6.71 -0.63
CA ASP A 151 -1.55 -6.18 0.62
C ASP A 151 -1.67 -4.66 0.73
N CYS A 152 -1.68 -3.97 -0.41
CA CYS A 152 -1.89 -2.52 -0.46
C CYS A 152 -3.24 -2.10 0.11
N LEU A 153 -4.24 -2.97 0.01
CA LEU A 153 -5.60 -2.71 0.47
C LEU A 153 -5.70 -2.55 1.99
N LEU A 154 -4.77 -3.09 2.76
CA LEU A 154 -4.69 -2.89 4.21
C LEU A 154 -4.69 -1.41 4.60
N CYS A 155 -4.10 -0.56 3.76
CA CYS A 155 -4.04 0.89 3.97
C CYS A 155 -4.98 1.66 3.03
N HIS A 156 -5.23 1.14 1.82
CA HIS A 156 -5.89 1.89 0.75
C HIS A 156 -7.39 1.59 0.58
N SER A 157 -7.96 0.64 1.34
CA SER A 157 -9.39 0.30 1.25
C SER A 157 -10.11 0.25 2.60
N ARG A 158 -9.41 0.55 3.69
CA ARG A 158 -9.98 0.37 5.03
C ARG A 158 -11.28 1.18 5.20
N TYR A 159 -12.39 0.47 5.45
CA TYR A 159 -13.75 1.02 5.61
C TYR A 159 -14.36 1.65 4.35
N GLU A 160 -13.82 1.41 3.17
CA GLU A 160 -14.34 1.93 1.91
C GLU A 160 -14.74 0.78 0.99
N HIS A 161 -15.83 0.98 0.23
CA HIS A 161 -16.26 0.01 -0.78
C HIS A 161 -15.34 0.03 -2.01
N THR A 162 -14.73 1.17 -2.29
CA THR A 162 -13.82 1.33 -3.44
C THR A 162 -12.45 1.75 -2.95
N PRO A 163 -11.39 0.98 -3.24
CA PRO A 163 -10.03 1.36 -2.92
C PRO A 163 -9.63 2.71 -3.51
N SER A 164 -8.88 3.49 -2.75
CA SER A 164 -8.48 4.85 -3.13
C SER A 164 -7.03 5.14 -2.76
N LEU A 165 -6.45 6.14 -3.43
CA LEU A 165 -5.16 6.66 -3.03
C LEU A 165 -5.31 7.51 -1.77
N ARG A 166 -4.37 7.33 -0.85
CA ARG A 166 -4.35 8.06 0.42
C ARG A 166 -2.99 8.67 0.66
N THR A 167 -2.97 9.97 0.86
CA THR A 167 -1.79 10.69 1.31
C THR A 167 -1.80 10.76 2.83
N ARG A 168 -0.72 10.36 3.47
CA ARG A 168 -0.58 10.47 4.93
C ARG A 168 0.41 11.55 5.29
N SER A 169 0.08 12.27 6.36
CA SER A 169 0.99 13.14 7.09
C SER A 169 1.24 12.52 8.44
N VAL A 170 2.48 12.17 8.73
CA VAL A 170 2.87 11.57 10.01
C VAL A 170 4.07 12.32 10.59
N PHE A 171 4.18 12.36 11.90
CA PHE A 171 5.40 12.82 12.55
C PHE A 171 6.35 11.63 12.73
N PRO A 172 7.48 11.60 12.03
CA PRO A 172 8.47 10.55 12.20
C PRO A 172 9.54 10.94 13.23
N ASP A 173 10.11 9.92 13.85
CA ASP A 173 11.37 10.05 14.57
C ASP A 173 12.57 10.18 13.62
N ALA A 174 13.79 10.23 14.18
CA ALA A 174 15.04 10.32 13.41
C ALA A 174 15.27 9.11 12.47
N ASN A 175 14.57 8.00 12.65
CA ASN A 175 14.66 6.80 11.82
C ASN A 175 13.52 6.69 10.78
N GLY A 176 12.61 7.65 10.77
CA GLY A 176 11.43 7.64 9.90
C GLY A 176 10.23 6.88 10.49
N GLU A 177 10.31 6.34 11.71
CA GLU A 177 9.18 5.68 12.37
C GLU A 177 8.15 6.70 12.84
N PRO A 178 6.85 6.48 12.58
CA PRO A 178 5.79 7.34 13.10
C PRO A 178 5.82 7.37 14.64
N LEU A 179 5.92 8.56 15.22
CA LEU A 179 5.88 8.73 16.67
C LEU A 179 4.49 8.42 17.21
N SER A 180 4.44 7.59 18.24
CA SER A 180 3.19 7.24 18.93
C SER A 180 2.59 8.48 19.60
N GLY A 181 1.29 8.71 19.38
CA GLY A 181 0.57 9.84 19.99
C GLY A 181 0.67 11.17 19.25
N SER A 182 1.64 11.37 18.37
CA SER A 182 1.79 12.62 17.61
C SER A 182 0.83 12.77 16.41
N GLY A 183 -0.03 11.78 16.19
CA GLY A 183 -1.09 11.79 15.17
C GLY A 183 -0.57 11.67 13.75
N GLY A 184 -0.76 10.51 13.14
CA GLY A 184 -0.76 10.39 11.69
C GLY A 184 -2.17 10.58 11.17
N SER A 185 -2.38 11.47 10.21
CA SER A 185 -3.67 11.67 9.58
C SER A 185 -3.64 11.35 8.09
N ASN A 186 -4.72 10.77 7.57
CA ASN A 186 -4.96 10.80 6.14
C ASN A 186 -5.31 12.25 5.77
N ILE A 187 -4.69 12.75 4.70
CA ILE A 187 -4.93 14.10 4.23
C ILE A 187 -6.19 14.11 3.39
N ALA A 188 -7.12 14.99 3.76
CA ALA A 188 -8.31 15.31 3.00
C ALA A 188 -8.22 16.75 2.46
N PRO A 189 -9.06 17.14 1.50
CA PRO A 189 -9.10 18.53 1.02
C PRO A 189 -9.31 19.56 2.14
N SER A 190 -10.06 19.19 3.19
CA SER A 190 -10.32 20.02 4.36
C SER A 190 -9.19 20.05 5.40
N THR A 191 -8.15 19.21 5.27
CA THR A 191 -7.03 19.19 6.22
C THR A 191 -6.25 20.50 6.15
N PRO A 192 -6.03 21.23 7.28
CA PRO A 192 -5.26 22.46 7.31
C PRO A 192 -3.85 22.26 6.77
N LEU A 193 -3.28 23.27 6.11
CA LEU A 193 -1.90 23.20 5.58
C LEU A 193 -0.88 22.91 6.68
N ALA A 194 -1.06 23.50 7.85
CA ALA A 194 -0.19 23.29 9.01
C ALA A 194 -0.09 21.81 9.44
N GLU A 195 -1.05 20.97 9.05
CA GLU A 195 -1.07 19.55 9.39
C GLU A 195 -0.55 18.64 8.27
N ARG A 196 -0.28 19.21 7.09
CA ARG A 196 0.14 18.43 5.91
C ARG A 196 1.65 18.22 5.87
N TRP A 197 2.06 17.23 5.05
CA TRP A 197 3.43 16.94 4.65
C TRP A 197 4.35 16.37 5.74
N GLY A 198 3.83 15.98 6.90
CA GLY A 198 4.62 15.25 7.89
C GLY A 198 5.20 13.97 7.32
N GLY A 199 6.53 13.79 7.44
CA GLY A 199 7.27 12.66 6.87
C GLY A 199 7.65 12.80 5.41
N TRP A 200 7.46 13.99 4.82
CA TRP A 200 7.79 14.31 3.43
C TRP A 200 8.90 15.34 3.37
N TYR A 201 9.74 15.27 2.33
CA TYR A 201 10.65 16.33 1.97
C TYR A 201 9.97 17.29 0.99
N LEU A 202 9.97 18.56 1.32
CA LEU A 202 9.63 19.65 0.41
C LEU A 202 10.85 20.51 0.17
N THR A 203 11.08 20.86 -1.09
CA THR A 203 12.17 21.71 -1.56
C THR A 203 11.62 23.00 -2.14
N GLY A 204 12.45 24.02 -2.24
CA GLY A 204 12.08 25.34 -2.78
C GLY A 204 12.20 26.43 -1.74
N THR A 205 11.80 27.65 -2.11
CA THR A 205 11.72 28.78 -1.19
C THR A 205 10.61 28.54 -0.18
N ARG A 206 10.97 28.65 1.09
CA ARG A 206 9.99 28.49 2.18
C ARG A 206 9.06 29.70 2.17
N ASP A 207 7.82 29.47 1.78
CA ASP A 207 6.73 30.40 2.01
C ASP A 207 6.48 30.49 3.53
N PRO A 208 5.97 31.59 4.08
CA PRO A 208 5.61 31.74 5.49
C PRO A 208 4.53 30.77 5.98
N LEU A 209 3.97 29.94 5.09
CA LEU A 209 2.98 28.94 5.43
C LEU A 209 3.59 27.85 6.34
N GLU A 210 3.00 27.66 7.51
CA GLU A 210 3.34 26.57 8.40
C GLU A 210 2.92 25.22 7.79
N HIS A 211 3.78 24.23 7.88
CA HIS A 211 3.53 22.86 7.46
C HIS A 211 4.47 21.90 8.19
N ARG A 212 4.17 20.59 8.15
CA ARG A 212 4.93 19.54 8.85
C ARG A 212 6.08 18.92 8.04
N ALA A 213 6.34 19.38 6.83
CA ALA A 213 7.42 18.84 6.02
C ALA A 213 8.80 19.12 6.61
N ASN A 214 9.76 18.25 6.29
CA ASN A 214 11.16 18.36 6.70
C ASN A 214 11.40 18.29 8.22
N LEU A 215 10.39 17.90 9.00
CA LEU A 215 10.50 17.78 10.45
C LEU A 215 10.71 16.33 10.85
N VAL A 216 11.69 16.11 11.73
CA VAL A 216 11.99 14.80 12.32
C VAL A 216 12.23 14.95 13.82
N GLY A 217 11.95 13.90 14.60
CA GLY A 217 12.31 13.79 16.00
C GLY A 217 11.34 14.42 17.00
N LYS A 218 11.74 14.43 18.27
CA LYS A 218 10.93 14.81 19.44
C LYS A 218 10.55 16.29 19.54
N LYS A 219 11.03 17.15 18.66
CA LYS A 219 10.73 18.61 18.70
C LYS A 219 9.26 18.98 18.55
N VAL A 220 8.39 17.99 18.52
CA VAL A 220 6.96 18.14 18.24
C VAL A 220 6.09 17.76 19.44
N GLU A 221 6.70 17.24 20.50
CA GLU A 221 5.99 16.91 21.74
C GLU A 221 5.97 18.06 22.75
N ASP A 222 6.56 19.23 22.41
CA ASP A 222 6.58 20.44 23.25
C ASP A 222 5.47 21.43 22.86
#